data_4983d0228e4f2825c1e6b6aed5ad289e
#
_entry.id   4983d0228e4f2825c1e6b6aed5ad289e
#
_cell.length_a   1.000
_cell.length_b   1.000
_cell.length_c   1.000
_cell.angle_alpha   90.00
_cell.angle_beta   90.00
_cell.angle_gamma   90.00
#
_symmetry.space_group_name_H-M   'P 1'
#
loop_
_entity.id
_entity.type
_entity.pdbx_description
1 polymer ?
#
loop_
_entity_poly.entity_id
_entity_poly.type
_entity_poly.pdbx_seq_one_letter_code
_entity_poly.pdbx_strand_id
1 'polypeptide(L)'
;MKKRLILGDIHGHIDFVKHIYEYETPNDVIILGDYCDSFKLKPEDIAYCFNELLLLKSNHKHGEFHLLIGNHDLHYMLTSEEYSGKNYLTENMMYETLMQAWDDKILEPYIVDKKNKTIYSHAGITKTWSKIWKHKLGDEVNLDSLRFTFGNTLNCYGDCPENGFVWVRPNSLYSDMLKGYKQVVGHTVTEKPVIIGTENNKPVIIDFNDIDKVNSNGIIFVLDTLPFWYMIETLNDNGKLIRREFKKFKEFDKDYRQ
;
A
#
# COMPACT_ATOMS: atom_id res chain seq x y z
N MET A 1 -22.24 -4.28 -11.43
CA MET A 1 -21.32 -3.43 -10.62
C MET A 1 -20.22 -4.29 -10.07
N LYS A 2 -18.99 -3.80 -10.06
CA LYS A 2 -17.82 -4.51 -9.52
C LYS A 2 -17.37 -3.90 -8.19
N LYS A 3 -16.92 -4.74 -7.28
CA LYS A 3 -16.38 -4.36 -5.98
C LYS A 3 -14.86 -4.54 -5.99
N ARG A 4 -14.10 -3.52 -5.63
CA ARG A 4 -12.66 -3.59 -5.41
C ARG A 4 -12.36 -3.42 -3.93
N LEU A 5 -11.65 -4.38 -3.37
CA LEU A 5 -11.15 -4.35 -1.99
C LEU A 5 -9.74 -3.77 -1.98
N ILE A 6 -9.48 -2.80 -1.11
CA ILE A 6 -8.14 -2.27 -0.88
C ILE A 6 -7.78 -2.47 0.60
N LEU A 7 -6.64 -3.11 0.84
CA LEU A 7 -6.05 -3.34 2.15
C LEU A 7 -4.73 -2.57 2.28
N GLY A 8 -4.48 -2.03 3.46
CA GLY A 8 -3.19 -1.43 3.83
C GLY A 8 -2.12 -2.49 4.12
N ASP A 9 -1.24 -2.16 5.04
CA ASP A 9 -0.11 -2.97 5.48
C ASP A 9 -0.59 -4.24 6.18
N ILE A 10 0.03 -5.38 5.90
CA ILE A 10 -0.47 -6.70 6.36
C ILE A 10 0.32 -7.22 7.57
N HIS A 11 1.64 -7.09 7.57
CA HIS A 11 2.52 -7.51 8.67
C HIS A 11 2.20 -8.89 9.25
N GLY A 12 2.01 -9.88 8.37
CA GLY A 12 1.74 -11.26 8.75
C GLY A 12 0.29 -11.60 9.14
N HIS A 13 -0.65 -10.67 9.08
CA HIS A 13 -2.04 -10.87 9.49
C HIS A 13 -2.92 -11.49 8.39
N ILE A 14 -2.60 -12.70 7.94
CA ILE A 14 -3.31 -13.40 6.85
C ILE A 14 -4.77 -13.72 7.19
N ASP A 15 -5.07 -14.04 8.44
CA ASP A 15 -6.44 -14.39 8.85
C ASP A 15 -7.39 -13.20 8.66
N PHE A 16 -6.90 -12.00 8.96
CA PHE A 16 -7.63 -10.75 8.70
C PHE A 16 -7.94 -10.59 7.21
N VAL A 17 -6.94 -10.79 6.34
CA VAL A 17 -7.11 -10.71 4.89
C VAL A 17 -8.16 -11.70 4.40
N LYS A 18 -8.06 -12.97 4.81
CA LYS A 18 -8.98 -14.04 4.41
C LYS A 18 -10.41 -13.73 4.84
N HIS A 19 -10.63 -13.33 6.09
CA HIS A 19 -11.96 -13.01 6.59
C HIS A 19 -12.62 -11.84 5.83
N ILE A 20 -11.86 -10.76 5.58
CA ILE A 20 -12.40 -9.65 4.79
C ILE A 20 -12.68 -10.08 3.35
N TYR A 21 -11.77 -10.84 2.75
CA TYR A 21 -11.93 -11.34 1.39
C TYR A 21 -13.19 -12.20 1.25
N GLU A 22 -13.41 -13.14 2.17
CA GLU A 22 -14.61 -13.99 2.20
C GLU A 22 -15.89 -13.19 2.46
N TYR A 23 -15.85 -12.25 3.41
CA TYR A 23 -16.99 -11.40 3.75
C TYR A 23 -17.39 -10.46 2.61
N GLU A 24 -16.42 -9.79 2.00
CA GLU A 24 -16.68 -8.80 0.95
C GLU A 24 -16.88 -9.42 -0.43
N THR A 25 -16.38 -10.63 -0.67
CA THR A 25 -16.44 -11.31 -1.99
C THR A 25 -16.09 -10.36 -3.14
N PRO A 26 -14.88 -9.75 -3.13
CA PRO A 26 -14.51 -8.71 -4.09
C PRO A 26 -14.29 -9.27 -5.50
N ASN A 27 -14.51 -8.42 -6.52
CA ASN A 27 -14.10 -8.72 -7.87
C ASN A 27 -12.61 -8.43 -8.07
N ASP A 28 -12.13 -7.29 -7.57
CA ASP A 28 -10.72 -6.92 -7.65
C ASP A 28 -10.16 -6.72 -6.25
N VAL A 29 -8.88 -7.01 -6.04
CA VAL A 29 -8.17 -6.85 -4.77
C VAL A 29 -6.87 -6.08 -5.00
N ILE A 30 -6.57 -5.13 -4.13
CA ILE A 30 -5.28 -4.43 -4.07
C ILE A 30 -4.79 -4.45 -2.63
N ILE A 31 -3.61 -5.01 -2.40
CA ILE A 31 -2.91 -4.96 -1.11
C ILE A 31 -1.70 -4.06 -1.25
N LEU A 32 -1.57 -3.06 -0.37
CA LEU A 32 -0.64 -1.96 -0.53
C LEU A 32 0.80 -2.27 -0.10
N GLY A 33 1.07 -3.50 0.38
CA GLY A 33 2.43 -3.94 0.74
C GLY A 33 2.61 -4.28 2.20
N ASP A 34 3.88 -4.35 2.61
CA ASP A 34 4.33 -4.69 3.96
C ASP A 34 3.74 -6.02 4.45
N TYR A 35 4.10 -7.10 3.75
CA TYR A 35 3.74 -8.47 4.13
C TYR A 35 4.65 -8.97 5.23
N CYS A 36 5.91 -8.52 5.20
CA CYS A 36 6.98 -8.89 6.10
C CYS A 36 6.97 -8.01 7.34
N ASP A 37 7.71 -8.48 8.32
CA ASP A 37 7.93 -7.88 9.63
C ASP A 37 6.68 -7.80 10.53
N SER A 38 6.90 -8.25 11.73
CA SER A 38 5.96 -8.10 12.83
C SER A 38 6.75 -8.14 14.14
N PHE A 39 6.41 -7.27 15.07
CA PHE A 39 7.00 -7.31 16.41
C PHE A 39 6.41 -8.42 17.30
N LYS A 40 5.39 -9.13 16.81
CA LYS A 40 4.65 -10.14 17.59
C LYS A 40 4.71 -11.54 16.99
N LEU A 41 4.75 -11.64 15.66
CA LEU A 41 4.70 -12.91 14.95
C LEU A 41 6.11 -13.50 14.75
N LYS A 42 6.17 -14.82 14.65
CA LYS A 42 7.41 -15.53 14.36
C LYS A 42 7.73 -15.47 12.85
N PRO A 43 9.01 -15.65 12.47
CA PRO A 43 9.40 -15.70 11.05
C PRO A 43 8.60 -16.70 10.21
N GLU A 44 8.29 -17.87 10.80
CA GLU A 44 7.52 -18.91 10.13
C GLU A 44 6.08 -18.48 9.83
N ASP A 45 5.45 -17.73 10.75
CA ASP A 45 4.09 -17.20 10.57
C ASP A 45 4.05 -16.12 9.49
N ILE A 46 5.11 -15.30 9.41
CA ILE A 46 5.26 -14.28 8.35
C ILE A 46 5.43 -14.95 6.98
N ALA A 47 6.31 -15.94 6.87
CA ALA A 47 6.52 -16.70 5.64
C ALA A 47 5.24 -17.44 5.23
N TYR A 48 4.54 -18.05 6.19
CA TYR A 48 3.24 -18.67 5.96
C TYR A 48 2.23 -17.66 5.41
N CYS A 49 2.13 -16.47 6.02
CA CYS A 49 1.23 -15.41 5.57
C CYS A 49 1.43 -15.07 4.09
N PHE A 50 2.66 -14.81 3.68
CA PHE A 50 2.96 -14.44 2.29
C PHE A 50 2.64 -15.57 1.31
N ASN A 51 2.96 -16.82 1.64
CA ASN A 51 2.60 -17.98 0.83
C ASN A 51 1.07 -18.14 0.69
N GLU A 52 0.32 -17.89 1.75
CA GLU A 52 -1.15 -17.93 1.70
C GLU A 52 -1.73 -16.79 0.84
N LEU A 53 -1.09 -15.61 0.83
CA LEU A 53 -1.46 -14.53 -0.08
C LEU A 53 -1.22 -14.89 -1.55
N LEU A 54 -0.08 -15.52 -1.86
CA LEU A 54 0.20 -16.03 -3.20
C LEU A 54 -0.84 -17.08 -3.62
N LEU A 55 -1.21 -17.98 -2.71
CA LEU A 55 -2.24 -18.98 -2.95
C LEU A 55 -3.62 -18.33 -3.14
N LEU A 56 -3.97 -17.34 -2.33
CA LEU A 56 -5.23 -16.59 -2.47
C LEU A 56 -5.30 -15.88 -3.82
N LYS A 57 -4.20 -15.21 -4.23
CA LYS A 57 -4.09 -14.58 -5.55
C LYS A 57 -4.26 -15.60 -6.67
N SER A 58 -3.59 -16.75 -6.61
CA SER A 58 -3.65 -17.78 -7.65
C SER A 58 -5.05 -18.40 -7.80
N ASN A 59 -5.81 -18.47 -6.71
CA ASN A 59 -7.18 -18.99 -6.68
C ASN A 59 -8.25 -17.94 -6.99
N HIS A 60 -7.90 -16.66 -7.06
CA HIS A 60 -8.83 -15.59 -7.37
C HIS A 60 -9.25 -15.63 -8.84
N LYS A 61 -10.56 -15.78 -9.09
CA LYS A 61 -11.10 -16.04 -10.46
C LYS A 61 -11.99 -14.92 -11.00
N HIS A 62 -12.23 -13.87 -10.22
CA HIS A 62 -13.30 -12.93 -10.52
C HIS A 62 -12.85 -11.55 -11.01
N GLY A 63 -11.55 -11.34 -11.18
CA GLY A 63 -10.98 -10.06 -11.61
C GLY A 63 -9.48 -10.00 -11.39
N GLU A 64 -8.97 -8.84 -11.00
CA GLU A 64 -7.54 -8.61 -10.78
C GLU A 64 -7.20 -8.68 -9.29
N PHE A 65 -6.05 -9.29 -8.97
CA PHE A 65 -5.53 -9.38 -7.62
C PHE A 65 -4.08 -8.88 -7.61
N HIS A 66 -3.86 -7.72 -7.01
CA HIS A 66 -2.59 -7.03 -6.98
C HIS A 66 -1.94 -7.09 -5.60
N LEU A 67 -0.67 -7.44 -5.57
CA LEU A 67 0.19 -7.38 -4.40
C LEU A 67 1.27 -6.32 -4.66
N LEU A 68 1.24 -5.22 -3.92
CA LEU A 68 2.23 -4.16 -4.08
C LEU A 68 3.40 -4.37 -3.12
N ILE A 69 4.58 -3.91 -3.49
CA ILE A 69 5.76 -3.97 -2.63
C ILE A 69 5.72 -2.86 -1.59
N GLY A 70 6.00 -3.19 -0.32
CA GLY A 70 6.24 -2.26 0.76
C GLY A 70 7.71 -2.13 1.13
N ASN A 71 8.04 -1.20 2.02
CA ASN A 71 9.41 -1.01 2.46
C ASN A 71 9.91 -2.16 3.35
N HIS A 72 9.02 -2.78 4.15
CA HIS A 72 9.36 -3.95 4.95
C HIS A 72 9.50 -5.24 4.12
N ASP A 73 9.04 -5.26 2.87
CA ASP A 73 9.33 -6.33 1.93
C ASP A 73 10.67 -6.09 1.24
N LEU A 74 10.91 -4.82 0.87
CA LEU A 74 12.09 -4.41 0.11
C LEU A 74 13.40 -4.66 0.84
N HIS A 75 13.48 -4.48 2.16
CA HIS A 75 14.73 -4.70 2.89
C HIS A 75 15.15 -6.18 2.96
N TYR A 76 14.24 -7.12 2.71
CA TYR A 76 14.58 -8.52 2.53
C TYR A 76 15.08 -8.83 1.13
N MET A 77 14.71 -8.03 0.14
CA MET A 77 15.15 -8.17 -1.25
C MET A 77 16.47 -7.44 -1.53
N LEU A 78 16.71 -6.34 -0.81
CA LEU A 78 17.95 -5.54 -0.89
C LEU A 78 18.78 -5.78 0.37
N THR A 79 19.61 -6.80 0.36
CA THR A 79 20.36 -7.30 1.53
C THR A 79 21.26 -6.26 2.22
N SER A 80 21.55 -5.14 1.55
CA SER A 80 22.34 -4.02 2.11
C SER A 80 21.51 -3.05 2.97
N GLU A 81 20.19 -3.21 2.98
CA GLU A 81 19.30 -2.30 3.69
C GLU A 81 18.81 -2.96 4.98
N GLU A 82 18.90 -2.23 6.10
CA GLU A 82 18.38 -2.68 7.39
C GLU A 82 17.43 -1.61 7.95
N TYR A 83 16.19 -2.01 8.18
CA TYR A 83 15.18 -1.17 8.80
C TYR A 83 14.64 -1.80 10.08
N SER A 84 13.86 -1.06 10.84
CA SER A 84 13.26 -1.58 12.07
C SER A 84 12.39 -2.83 11.76
N GLY A 85 12.56 -3.87 12.56
CA GLY A 85 11.81 -5.12 12.39
C GLY A 85 12.52 -6.18 11.55
N LYS A 86 13.61 -5.86 10.85
CA LYS A 86 14.36 -6.86 10.06
C LYS A 86 14.82 -8.02 10.94
N ASN A 87 14.54 -9.24 10.47
CA ASN A 87 14.93 -10.48 11.13
C ASN A 87 15.61 -11.41 10.12
N TYR A 88 16.86 -11.82 10.42
CA TYR A 88 17.63 -12.69 9.53
C TYR A 88 17.01 -14.07 9.29
N LEU A 89 16.23 -14.60 10.23
CA LEU A 89 15.50 -15.86 9.99
C LEU A 89 14.38 -15.62 8.97
N THR A 90 13.67 -14.52 9.07
CA THR A 90 12.68 -14.11 8.07
C THR A 90 13.34 -13.89 6.72
N GLU A 91 14.51 -13.24 6.67
CA GLU A 91 15.26 -13.03 5.42
C GLU A 91 15.56 -14.35 4.72
N ASN A 92 16.11 -15.33 5.45
CA ASN A 92 16.44 -16.65 4.90
C ASN A 92 15.18 -17.40 4.35
N MET A 93 14.01 -17.15 4.94
CA MET A 93 12.76 -17.80 4.51
C MET A 93 12.08 -17.07 3.36
N MET A 94 12.26 -15.75 3.26
CA MET A 94 11.46 -14.89 2.38
C MET A 94 12.19 -14.42 1.14
N TYR A 95 13.54 -14.33 1.18
CA TYR A 95 14.34 -13.73 0.12
C TYR A 95 14.03 -14.31 -1.26
N GLU A 96 14.16 -15.63 -1.41
CA GLU A 96 13.94 -16.28 -2.70
C GLU A 96 12.49 -16.12 -3.19
N THR A 97 11.53 -16.25 -2.27
CA THR A 97 10.11 -16.15 -2.60
C THR A 97 9.73 -14.72 -3.02
N LEU A 98 10.24 -13.71 -2.35
CA LEU A 98 10.01 -12.30 -2.70
C LEU A 98 10.66 -11.95 -4.04
N MET A 99 11.93 -12.37 -4.25
CA MET A 99 12.63 -12.13 -5.50
C MET A 99 11.92 -12.82 -6.67
N GLN A 100 11.52 -14.08 -6.51
CA GLN A 100 10.76 -14.79 -7.54
C GLN A 100 9.42 -14.11 -7.84
N ALA A 101 8.68 -13.68 -6.78
CA ALA A 101 7.41 -12.96 -6.95
C ALA A 101 7.58 -11.61 -7.68
N TRP A 102 8.73 -10.95 -7.48
CA TRP A 102 9.07 -9.73 -8.21
C TRP A 102 9.38 -10.01 -9.68
N ASP A 103 10.25 -10.98 -9.96
CA ASP A 103 10.66 -11.35 -11.32
C ASP A 103 9.47 -11.85 -12.16
N ASP A 104 8.56 -12.58 -11.53
CA ASP A 104 7.32 -13.07 -12.15
C ASP A 104 6.23 -11.98 -12.25
N LYS A 105 6.49 -10.76 -11.77
CA LYS A 105 5.53 -9.64 -11.72
C LYS A 105 4.26 -9.95 -10.92
N ILE A 106 4.36 -10.86 -9.97
CA ILE A 106 3.31 -11.15 -8.98
C ILE A 106 3.29 -10.04 -7.93
N LEU A 107 4.49 -9.61 -7.49
CA LEU A 107 4.70 -8.45 -6.64
C LEU A 107 4.94 -7.24 -7.54
N GLU A 108 4.15 -6.21 -7.36
CA GLU A 108 4.08 -5.05 -8.26
C GLU A 108 4.55 -3.77 -7.56
N PRO A 109 5.18 -2.83 -8.25
CA PRO A 109 5.63 -1.58 -7.64
C PRO A 109 4.46 -0.66 -7.26
N TYR A 110 3.50 -0.49 -8.15
CA TYR A 110 2.30 0.34 -7.98
C TYR A 110 1.31 0.09 -9.12
N ILE A 111 0.09 0.57 -8.96
CA ILE A 111 -0.97 0.50 -9.98
C ILE A 111 -1.41 1.91 -10.36
N VAL A 112 -1.67 2.12 -11.65
CA VAL A 112 -2.26 3.35 -12.17
C VAL A 112 -3.61 3.07 -12.79
N ASP A 113 -4.67 3.38 -12.09
CA ASP A 113 -6.02 3.42 -12.67
C ASP A 113 -6.19 4.73 -13.46
N LYS A 114 -5.83 4.67 -14.74
CA LYS A 114 -5.90 5.82 -15.65
C LYS A 114 -7.32 6.34 -15.83
N LYS A 115 -8.31 5.45 -15.75
CA LYS A 115 -9.73 5.79 -15.92
C LYS A 115 -10.26 6.64 -14.77
N ASN A 116 -9.89 6.26 -13.54
CA ASN A 116 -10.34 6.94 -12.33
C ASN A 116 -9.32 7.93 -11.78
N LYS A 117 -8.20 8.12 -12.51
CA LYS A 117 -7.11 9.02 -12.11
C LYS A 117 -6.63 8.72 -10.67
N THR A 118 -6.42 7.44 -10.37
CA THR A 118 -6.00 7.00 -9.04
C THR A 118 -4.72 6.16 -9.16
N ILE A 119 -3.75 6.44 -8.29
CA ILE A 119 -2.53 5.64 -8.11
C ILE A 119 -2.68 4.90 -6.78
N TYR A 120 -2.38 3.61 -6.80
CA TYR A 120 -2.24 2.78 -5.61
C TYR A 120 -0.78 2.40 -5.47
N SER A 121 -0.18 2.69 -4.35
CA SER A 121 1.21 2.37 -4.03
C SER A 121 1.37 2.26 -2.53
N HIS A 122 2.46 1.67 -2.06
CA HIS A 122 2.68 1.55 -0.63
C HIS A 122 2.72 2.92 0.07
N ALA A 123 3.60 3.85 -0.36
CA ALA A 123 3.78 5.13 0.31
C ALA A 123 3.39 6.38 -0.52
N GLY A 124 3.33 6.26 -1.85
CA GLY A 124 2.97 7.35 -2.75
C GLY A 124 4.07 7.76 -3.73
N ILE A 125 3.70 8.35 -4.85
CA ILE A 125 4.62 8.80 -5.90
C ILE A 125 4.68 10.32 -5.93
N THR A 126 5.88 10.88 -5.76
CA THR A 126 6.14 12.32 -5.84
C THR A 126 6.61 12.74 -7.23
N LYS A 127 6.46 14.01 -7.55
CA LYS A 127 7.05 14.58 -8.78
C LYS A 127 8.56 14.55 -8.75
N THR A 128 9.16 14.81 -7.59
CA THR A 128 10.62 14.83 -7.41
C THR A 128 11.23 13.47 -7.66
N TRP A 129 10.70 12.41 -7.03
CA TRP A 129 11.16 11.05 -7.28
C TRP A 129 11.06 10.68 -8.77
N SER A 130 9.89 10.90 -9.37
CA SER A 130 9.63 10.64 -10.78
C SER A 130 10.61 11.38 -11.71
N LYS A 131 11.00 12.62 -11.35
CA LYS A 131 11.97 13.43 -12.10
C LYS A 131 13.40 12.92 -11.92
N ILE A 132 13.83 12.61 -10.69
CA ILE A 132 15.19 12.12 -10.40
C ILE A 132 15.47 10.84 -11.16
N TRP A 133 14.57 9.88 -11.09
CA TRP A 133 14.70 8.59 -11.75
C TRP A 133 14.25 8.59 -13.20
N LYS A 134 13.84 9.76 -13.74
CA LYS A 134 13.29 9.90 -15.10
C LYS A 134 12.13 8.93 -15.39
N HIS A 135 11.39 8.57 -14.34
CA HIS A 135 10.35 7.57 -14.35
C HIS A 135 9.02 8.17 -14.79
N LYS A 136 8.36 7.56 -15.75
CA LYS A 136 6.98 7.88 -16.14
C LYS A 136 6.04 6.81 -15.59
N LEU A 137 4.82 7.21 -15.25
CA LEU A 137 3.82 6.25 -14.77
C LEU A 137 3.58 5.13 -15.78
N GLY A 138 3.84 3.90 -15.35
CA GLY A 138 3.74 2.70 -16.18
C GLY A 138 5.06 2.21 -16.78
N ASP A 139 6.17 2.93 -16.57
CA ASP A 139 7.49 2.41 -16.89
C ASP A 139 7.85 1.27 -15.92
N GLU A 140 8.76 0.37 -16.35
CA GLU A 140 9.32 -0.66 -15.50
C GLU A 140 10.14 -0.03 -14.37
N VAL A 141 10.00 -0.56 -13.15
CA VAL A 141 10.70 -0.09 -11.97
C VAL A 141 11.90 -0.95 -11.68
N ASN A 142 13.07 -0.34 -11.55
CA ASN A 142 14.26 -1.00 -11.05
C ASN A 142 14.26 -0.99 -9.52
N LEU A 143 14.54 -2.13 -8.87
CA LEU A 143 14.63 -2.24 -7.42
C LEU A 143 15.60 -1.23 -6.80
N ASP A 144 16.73 -0.93 -7.47
CA ASP A 144 17.69 0.06 -6.98
C ASP A 144 17.08 1.48 -6.86
N SER A 145 16.07 1.80 -7.67
CA SER A 145 15.36 3.08 -7.57
C SER A 145 14.47 3.20 -6.33
N LEU A 146 14.24 2.10 -5.63
CA LEU A 146 13.43 2.04 -4.41
C LEU A 146 14.26 2.18 -3.14
N ARG A 147 15.59 2.13 -3.25
CA ARG A 147 16.47 2.26 -2.10
C ARG A 147 16.27 3.57 -1.39
N PHE A 148 16.30 3.49 -0.08
CA PHE A 148 16.30 4.66 0.78
C PHE A 148 17.67 5.34 0.71
N THR A 149 17.74 6.56 0.23
CA THR A 149 18.97 7.34 0.18
C THR A 149 19.23 8.01 1.54
N PHE A 150 19.91 7.33 2.44
CA PHE A 150 20.31 7.87 3.74
C PHE A 150 21.27 9.07 3.66
N GLY A 151 21.82 9.39 2.49
CA GLY A 151 23.00 10.24 2.37
C GLY A 151 22.81 11.75 2.59
N ASN A 152 21.63 12.31 2.42
CA ASN A 152 21.47 13.78 2.35
C ASN A 152 20.32 14.39 3.17
N THR A 153 19.59 13.63 3.93
CA THR A 153 18.45 14.12 4.68
C THR A 153 18.55 13.76 6.15
N LEU A 154 19.39 14.48 6.85
CA LEU A 154 19.35 14.54 8.30
C LEU A 154 17.91 14.76 8.75
N ASN A 155 17.27 13.72 9.30
CA ASN A 155 16.01 13.75 10.04
C ASN A 155 14.69 13.49 9.34
N CYS A 156 14.57 12.97 8.13
CA CYS A 156 13.23 12.81 7.60
C CYS A 156 12.59 11.42 7.73
N TYR A 157 13.24 10.42 8.28
CA TYR A 157 12.64 9.08 8.48
C TYR A 157 11.66 8.67 7.36
N GLY A 158 12.09 8.84 6.10
CA GLY A 158 11.27 8.62 4.94
C GLY A 158 10.39 9.80 4.50
N ASP A 159 10.30 10.91 5.26
CA ASP A 159 9.50 12.08 4.87
C ASP A 159 10.29 13.04 3.97
N CYS A 160 10.72 12.52 2.82
CA CYS A 160 11.40 13.27 1.77
C CYS A 160 10.79 12.95 0.40
N PRO A 161 10.59 13.96 -0.47
CA PRO A 161 10.02 13.75 -1.80
C PRO A 161 10.86 12.83 -2.69
N GLU A 162 12.15 12.68 -2.42
CA GLU A 162 13.09 11.84 -3.15
C GLU A 162 12.91 10.34 -2.88
N ASN A 163 12.30 9.98 -1.76
CA ASN A 163 12.27 8.60 -1.25
C ASN A 163 11.30 7.65 -1.96
N GLY A 164 10.53 8.12 -2.91
CA GLY A 164 9.69 7.27 -3.74
C GLY A 164 8.54 6.57 -3.02
N PHE A 165 7.90 5.68 -3.75
CA PHE A 165 6.58 5.15 -3.43
C PHE A 165 6.55 4.05 -2.36
N VAL A 166 7.69 3.65 -1.81
CA VAL A 166 7.75 2.73 -0.65
C VAL A 166 8.15 3.44 0.65
N TRP A 167 8.51 4.76 0.59
CA TRP A 167 9.03 5.45 1.76
C TRP A 167 8.44 6.82 2.07
N VAL A 168 7.95 7.55 1.06
CA VAL A 168 7.51 8.92 1.26
C VAL A 168 6.36 9.00 2.27
N ARG A 169 6.41 9.96 3.17
CA ARG A 169 5.36 10.22 4.15
C ARG A 169 4.33 11.23 3.64
N PRO A 170 3.12 11.27 4.21
CA PRO A 170 2.02 12.09 3.72
C PRO A 170 2.33 13.58 3.54
N ASN A 171 3.16 14.19 4.41
CA ASN A 171 3.50 15.62 4.29
C ASN A 171 4.30 15.92 3.03
N SER A 172 5.36 15.15 2.76
CA SER A 172 6.16 15.28 1.55
C SER A 172 5.39 14.85 0.31
N LEU A 173 4.63 13.77 0.42
CA LEU A 173 3.76 13.32 -0.68
C LEU A 173 2.77 14.41 -1.07
N TYR A 174 2.11 15.02 -0.09
CA TYR A 174 1.13 16.07 -0.32
C TYR A 174 1.75 17.32 -0.98
N SER A 175 2.91 17.75 -0.50
CA SER A 175 3.59 18.96 -1.00
C SER A 175 4.13 18.79 -2.43
N ASP A 176 4.35 17.53 -2.86
CA ASP A 176 4.98 17.22 -4.14
C ASP A 176 4.22 16.19 -4.98
N MET A 177 2.90 16.12 -4.84
CA MET A 177 2.04 15.18 -5.55
C MET A 177 2.10 15.32 -7.08
N LEU A 178 1.94 14.19 -7.76
CA LEU A 178 1.68 14.17 -9.20
C LEU A 178 0.31 14.82 -9.50
N LYS A 179 0.31 15.86 -10.34
CA LYS A 179 -0.91 16.55 -10.73
C LYS A 179 -1.87 15.65 -11.50
N GLY A 180 -3.15 15.77 -11.19
CA GLY A 180 -4.23 15.09 -11.90
C GLY A 180 -4.51 13.67 -11.41
N TYR A 181 -3.86 13.23 -10.35
CA TYR A 181 -4.10 11.93 -9.73
C TYR A 181 -4.49 12.07 -8.26
N LYS A 182 -5.32 11.14 -7.80
CA LYS A 182 -5.49 10.80 -6.39
C LYS A 182 -4.52 9.69 -6.05
N GLN A 183 -4.12 9.56 -4.80
CA GLN A 183 -3.24 8.48 -4.36
C GLN A 183 -3.85 7.74 -3.18
N VAL A 184 -3.80 6.42 -3.21
CA VAL A 184 -4.20 5.54 -2.12
C VAL A 184 -2.95 4.86 -1.60
N VAL A 185 -2.64 5.04 -0.31
CA VAL A 185 -1.37 4.64 0.28
C VAL A 185 -1.57 3.97 1.65
N GLY A 186 -0.62 3.16 2.06
CA GLY A 186 -0.41 2.60 3.39
C GLY A 186 0.71 3.30 4.15
N HIS A 187 1.72 2.55 4.62
CA HIS A 187 3.02 2.96 5.15
C HIS A 187 3.00 3.86 6.40
N THR A 188 2.04 4.71 6.55
CA THR A 188 1.99 5.65 7.68
C THR A 188 0.88 5.26 8.63
N VAL A 189 1.29 4.75 9.80
CA VAL A 189 0.36 4.25 10.83
C VAL A 189 -0.59 5.35 11.31
N THR A 190 -1.89 5.05 11.27
CA THR A 190 -2.94 5.93 11.77
C THR A 190 -4.01 5.10 12.53
N GLU A 191 -4.69 5.69 13.50
CA GLU A 191 -5.76 5.00 14.24
C GLU A 191 -6.99 4.68 13.38
N LYS A 192 -7.21 5.47 12.36
CA LYS A 192 -8.31 5.35 11.40
C LYS A 192 -7.86 5.90 10.05
N PRO A 193 -8.53 5.54 8.95
CA PRO A 193 -8.20 6.09 7.63
C PRO A 193 -8.17 7.62 7.64
N VAL A 194 -7.18 8.19 6.97
CA VAL A 194 -7.01 9.64 6.86
C VAL A 194 -7.13 10.04 5.39
N ILE A 195 -7.91 11.09 5.13
CA ILE A 195 -8.02 11.72 3.82
C ILE A 195 -7.36 13.09 3.91
N ILE A 196 -6.35 13.32 3.08
CA ILE A 196 -5.69 14.61 2.98
C ILE A 196 -6.09 15.24 1.65
N GLY A 197 -6.76 16.36 1.69
CA GLY A 197 -7.15 17.16 0.54
C GLY A 197 -6.58 18.55 0.58
N THR A 198 -7.07 19.43 -0.31
CA THR A 198 -6.64 20.82 -0.42
C THR A 198 -7.80 21.77 -0.20
N GLU A 199 -7.64 22.70 0.72
CA GLU A 199 -8.50 23.87 0.84
C GLU A 199 -7.63 25.13 0.85
N ASN A 200 -7.93 26.09 -0.03
CA ASN A 200 -7.17 27.34 -0.16
C ASN A 200 -5.65 27.12 -0.35
N ASN A 201 -5.26 26.09 -1.13
CA ASN A 201 -3.88 25.64 -1.35
C ASN A 201 -3.13 25.19 -0.08
N LYS A 202 -3.85 24.81 0.96
CA LYS A 202 -3.27 24.22 2.18
C LYS A 202 -3.80 22.80 2.38
N PRO A 203 -2.99 21.91 2.97
CA PRO A 203 -3.47 20.57 3.33
C PRO A 203 -4.57 20.67 4.40
N VAL A 204 -5.63 19.91 4.20
CA VAL A 204 -6.69 19.74 5.17
C VAL A 204 -7.00 18.26 5.34
N ILE A 205 -7.22 17.85 6.58
CA ILE A 205 -7.73 16.52 6.87
C ILE A 205 -9.25 16.57 6.68
N ILE A 206 -9.75 15.70 5.82
CA ILE A 206 -11.16 15.58 5.51
C ILE A 206 -11.72 14.41 6.32
N ASP A 207 -12.90 14.59 6.92
CA ASP A 207 -13.58 13.48 7.58
C ASP A 207 -13.91 12.38 6.56
N PHE A 208 -13.59 11.15 6.89
CA PHE A 208 -13.80 10.01 5.96
C PHE A 208 -15.30 9.75 5.67
N ASN A 209 -16.20 10.24 6.51
CA ASN A 209 -17.64 10.23 6.22
C ASN A 209 -18.02 11.19 5.08
N ASP A 210 -17.15 12.14 4.77
CA ASP A 210 -17.31 13.11 3.68
C ASP A 210 -16.58 12.73 2.39
N ILE A 211 -16.13 11.48 2.29
CA ILE A 211 -15.34 10.96 1.15
C ILE A 211 -16.00 11.22 -0.21
N ASP A 212 -17.32 11.18 -0.28
CA ASP A 212 -18.09 11.43 -1.50
C ASP A 212 -18.09 12.91 -1.92
N LYS A 213 -17.80 13.84 -0.99
CA LYS A 213 -17.70 15.28 -1.26
C LYS A 213 -16.34 15.69 -1.83
N VAL A 214 -15.40 14.74 -1.86
CA VAL A 214 -14.02 14.99 -2.26
C VAL A 214 -13.87 14.95 -3.79
N ASN A 215 -14.23 16.04 -4.44
CA ASN A 215 -14.22 16.16 -5.91
C ASN A 215 -12.92 16.72 -6.50
N SER A 216 -11.88 16.97 -5.71
CA SER A 216 -10.67 17.65 -6.19
C SER A 216 -9.57 16.67 -6.61
N ASN A 217 -8.72 17.10 -7.54
CA ASN A 217 -7.43 16.48 -7.82
C ASN A 217 -6.51 16.67 -6.60
N GLY A 218 -5.66 15.72 -6.34
CA GLY A 218 -4.65 15.89 -5.31
C GLY A 218 -5.11 15.46 -3.91
N ILE A 219 -5.71 14.27 -3.80
CA ILE A 219 -6.13 13.68 -2.54
C ILE A 219 -5.32 12.45 -2.24
N ILE A 220 -4.93 12.32 -0.99
CA ILE A 220 -4.26 11.16 -0.44
C ILE A 220 -5.22 10.45 0.51
N PHE A 221 -5.39 9.14 0.31
CA PHE A 221 -6.10 8.25 1.22
C PHE A 221 -5.07 7.38 1.93
N VAL A 222 -4.88 7.56 3.23
CA VAL A 222 -3.95 6.78 4.05
C VAL A 222 -4.69 5.63 4.71
N LEU A 223 -4.21 4.40 4.50
CA LEU A 223 -4.88 3.16 4.89
C LEU A 223 -4.06 2.25 5.82
N ASP A 224 -2.89 2.66 6.27
CA ASP A 224 -2.15 1.89 7.28
C ASP A 224 -2.79 2.07 8.66
N THR A 225 -3.75 1.22 8.94
CA THR A 225 -4.60 1.30 10.14
C THR A 225 -4.67 -0.03 10.88
N LEU A 226 -3.65 -0.87 10.72
CA LEU A 226 -3.59 -2.24 11.22
C LEU A 226 -4.48 -2.56 12.42
N PRO A 227 -5.19 -3.65 12.38
CA PRO A 227 -5.69 -4.46 11.28
C PRO A 227 -7.17 -4.22 11.00
N PHE A 228 -7.72 -3.04 11.29
CA PHE A 228 -9.15 -2.88 11.50
C PHE A 228 -9.91 -2.17 10.39
N TRP A 229 -9.22 -1.45 9.49
CA TRP A 229 -9.89 -0.70 8.45
C TRP A 229 -9.44 -1.13 7.07
N TYR A 230 -10.36 -1.10 6.12
CA TYR A 230 -10.13 -1.35 4.71
C TYR A 230 -11.00 -0.42 3.87
N MET A 231 -10.70 -0.32 2.60
CA MET A 231 -11.50 0.48 1.67
C MET A 231 -12.18 -0.40 0.63
N ILE A 232 -13.44 -0.09 0.35
CA ILE A 232 -14.19 -0.65 -0.78
C ILE A 232 -14.42 0.43 -1.82
N GLU A 233 -14.07 0.12 -3.05
CA GLU A 233 -14.45 0.88 -4.24
C GLU A 233 -15.55 0.13 -4.99
N THR A 234 -16.62 0.83 -5.30
CA THR A 234 -17.68 0.34 -6.18
C THR A 234 -17.49 0.92 -7.58
N LEU A 235 -17.38 0.05 -8.58
CA LEU A 235 -17.18 0.40 -9.97
C LEU A 235 -18.40 0.01 -10.78
N ASN A 236 -18.76 0.81 -11.80
CA ASN A 236 -19.77 0.37 -12.77
C ASN A 236 -19.18 -0.68 -13.73
N ASP A 237 -20.03 -1.22 -14.60
CA ASP A 237 -19.64 -2.29 -15.53
C ASP A 237 -18.55 -1.85 -16.53
N ASN A 238 -18.43 -0.54 -16.75
CA ASN A 238 -17.35 0.06 -17.54
C ASN A 238 -16.07 0.35 -16.71
N GLY A 239 -16.01 -0.05 -15.44
CA GLY A 239 -14.85 0.17 -14.57
C GLY A 239 -14.71 1.61 -14.09
N LYS A 240 -15.72 2.48 -14.22
CA LYS A 240 -15.70 3.83 -13.67
C LYS A 240 -16.10 3.79 -12.19
N LEU A 241 -15.33 4.47 -11.36
CA LEU A 241 -15.59 4.60 -9.93
C LEU A 241 -16.93 5.32 -9.70
N ILE A 242 -17.77 4.71 -8.89
CA ILE A 242 -19.05 5.26 -8.43
C ILE A 242 -18.89 5.78 -7.00
N ARG A 243 -18.28 4.97 -6.11
CA ARG A 243 -18.21 5.24 -4.68
C ARG A 243 -16.93 4.68 -4.06
N ARG A 244 -16.44 5.35 -3.02
CA ARG A 244 -15.45 4.84 -2.05
C ARG A 244 -16.07 4.82 -0.67
N GLU A 245 -15.76 3.81 0.11
CA GLU A 245 -16.14 3.75 1.52
C GLU A 245 -15.05 3.06 2.33
N PHE A 246 -14.79 3.59 3.53
CA PHE A 246 -13.97 2.92 4.52
C PHE A 246 -14.86 2.07 5.40
N LYS A 247 -14.41 0.86 5.68
CA LYS A 247 -15.10 -0.06 6.57
C LYS A 247 -14.18 -0.51 7.68
N LYS A 248 -14.74 -0.68 8.87
CA LYS A 248 -14.05 -1.27 10.02
C LYS A 248 -14.49 -2.71 10.18
N PHE A 249 -13.54 -3.61 10.27
CA PHE A 249 -13.83 -5.00 10.58
C PHE A 249 -14.05 -5.16 12.09
N LYS A 250 -15.22 -5.62 12.50
CA LYS A 250 -15.68 -5.56 13.90
C LYS A 250 -15.37 -6.82 14.73
N GLU A 251 -15.11 -7.96 14.09
CA GLU A 251 -14.95 -9.24 14.80
C GLU A 251 -13.62 -9.38 15.57
N PHE A 252 -12.58 -8.63 15.19
CA PHE A 252 -11.26 -8.69 15.82
C PHE A 252 -11.03 -7.72 16.99
N ASP A 253 -12.04 -6.99 17.42
CA ASP A 253 -11.90 -5.96 18.47
C ASP A 253 -11.53 -6.55 19.86
N LYS A 254 -11.58 -7.88 20.04
CA LYS A 254 -11.37 -8.54 21.34
C LYS A 254 -10.01 -9.20 21.52
N ASP A 255 -9.39 -9.75 20.49
CA ASP A 255 -8.23 -10.62 20.63
C ASP A 255 -6.88 -10.02 20.18
N TYR A 256 -6.87 -8.93 19.44
CA TYR A 256 -5.64 -8.33 18.89
C TYR A 256 -5.07 -7.16 19.70
N ARG A 257 -5.69 -6.79 20.82
CA ARG A 257 -5.20 -5.72 21.72
C ARG A 257 -4.30 -6.19 22.85
N GLN A 258 -3.85 -7.45 22.85
CA GLN A 258 -2.93 -7.94 23.87
C GLN A 258 -1.51 -8.06 23.39
#